data_1c567331256415ff9b22ceaf547fd8c8
#
_entry.id   1c567331256415ff9b22ceaf547fd8c8
#
_cell.length_a   1.000
_cell.length_b   1.000
_cell.length_c   1.000
_cell.angle_alpha   90.00
_cell.angle_beta   90.00
_cell.angle_gamma   90.00
#
_symmetry.space_group_name_H-M   'P 1'
#
loop_
_entity.id
_entity.type
_entity.pdbx_description
1 polymer ?
#
loop_
_entity_poly.entity_id
_entity_poly.type
_entity_poly.pdbx_seq_one_letter_code
_entity_poly.pdbx_strand_id
1 'polypeptide(L)'
;STLFPYTTLFRSPTAEDLDTVCAQFAAMSQMPGFTREAVQQQLAGAFASLDDTLMENLKSQSMLLVQLEYEAQGIAHDVQMRYLYRVGGQMLGLTLLMVAVSIAVGFLASRVSAAIGRDLRRETFASVIGFSNAEIENFSTASLITRTTNDIQQVQFVCVMLLRMVAYAPILGIGGVLHVLNSSTGLSWIIVLDVAVLLLLILFLMSVAMPKFKIMQKLVDRLNLVSREILTGIMPVRAFSREKFEEERFDKANKDLMSTQLFTNRAMVAMMPFMTLIMNGTSLLIVWFGGKAMDNGTMQVGEMIAFITYTMQIVMSFLMLAMVAVMLPRAGVAAERIDEVIRTRATINDPDEAAAKPAQEHENWQGEVEFHDVSFRFPGADSDALEHISFTAKPGETTAIIGSTGCGKSTLLNLIPRFYDVTGGSVTVDGID
;
A
#
# COMPACT_ATOMS: atom_id res chain seq x y z
N SER A 1 42.43 -38.65 26.37
CA SER A 1 41.08 -39.14 26.81
C SER A 1 41.01 -39.43 28.32
N THR A 2 41.72 -38.71 29.18
CA THR A 2 41.71 -38.91 30.63
C THR A 2 41.70 -37.62 31.42
N LEU A 3 41.26 -36.49 30.85
CA LEU A 3 41.38 -35.21 31.55
C LEU A 3 40.12 -34.71 32.28
N PHE A 4 38.93 -35.23 31.97
CA PHE A 4 37.71 -34.90 32.74
C PHE A 4 36.73 -36.07 32.70
N PRO A 5 36.24 -36.63 33.83
CA PRO A 5 35.11 -37.52 33.86
C PRO A 5 33.81 -36.76 33.47
N TYR A 6 33.00 -37.34 32.59
CA TYR A 6 31.78 -36.78 32.02
C TYR A 6 30.75 -36.26 33.06
N THR A 7 30.88 -36.65 34.30
CA THR A 7 29.97 -36.27 35.39
C THR A 7 30.26 -34.88 36.00
N THR A 8 31.41 -34.27 35.70
CA THR A 8 31.78 -32.92 36.21
C THR A 8 31.40 -31.80 35.23
N LEU A 9 31.03 -32.13 33.99
CA LEU A 9 30.70 -31.15 32.96
C LEU A 9 29.34 -30.46 33.16
N PHE A 10 28.47 -30.98 34.04
CA PHE A 10 27.14 -30.43 34.30
C PHE A 10 26.96 -29.74 35.65
N ARG A 11 28.05 -29.63 36.44
CA ARG A 11 28.06 -28.88 37.69
C ARG A 11 28.78 -27.57 37.45
N SER A 12 28.19 -26.46 37.92
CA SER A 12 28.88 -25.17 37.93
C SER A 12 30.26 -25.37 38.61
N PRO A 13 31.37 -25.01 37.93
CA PRO A 13 32.68 -25.21 38.49
C PRO A 13 32.80 -24.48 39.82
N THR A 14 33.26 -25.18 40.82
CA THR A 14 33.53 -24.60 42.14
C THR A 14 34.95 -23.97 42.16
N ALA A 15 35.23 -23.09 43.13
CA ALA A 15 36.55 -22.49 43.24
C ALA A 15 37.68 -23.55 43.40
N GLU A 16 37.37 -24.74 43.99
CA GLU A 16 38.32 -25.87 44.08
C GLU A 16 38.63 -26.51 42.72
N ASP A 17 37.65 -26.55 41.81
CA ASP A 17 37.84 -27.06 40.43
C ASP A 17 38.76 -26.10 39.63
N LEU A 18 38.65 -24.79 39.85
CA LEU A 18 39.48 -23.77 39.23
C LEU A 18 40.93 -23.85 39.72
N ASP A 19 41.11 -24.01 41.02
CA ASP A 19 42.45 -24.15 41.62
C ASP A 19 43.17 -25.41 41.12
N THR A 20 42.41 -26.49 40.90
CA THR A 20 42.97 -27.74 40.37
C THR A 20 43.37 -27.57 38.89
N VAL A 21 42.57 -26.87 38.07
CA VAL A 21 42.89 -26.57 36.68
C VAL A 21 44.08 -25.60 36.58
N CYS A 22 44.12 -24.56 37.42
CA CYS A 22 45.23 -23.64 37.49
C CYS A 22 46.56 -24.33 37.92
N ALA A 23 46.49 -25.26 38.89
CA ALA A 23 47.66 -26.05 39.33
C ALA A 23 48.13 -26.99 38.19
N GLN A 24 47.24 -27.61 37.44
CA GLN A 24 47.58 -28.43 36.27
C GLN A 24 48.18 -27.58 35.17
N PHE A 25 47.67 -26.40 34.88
CA PHE A 25 48.24 -25.48 33.88
C PHE A 25 49.60 -24.96 34.30
N ALA A 26 49.80 -24.67 35.58
CA ALA A 26 51.10 -24.27 36.12
C ALA A 26 52.16 -25.40 36.04
N ALA A 27 51.75 -26.63 36.27
CA ALA A 27 52.62 -27.82 36.09
C ALA A 27 52.96 -28.05 34.59
N MET A 28 51.98 -27.86 33.68
CA MET A 28 52.23 -27.98 32.24
C MET A 28 53.13 -26.85 31.70
N SER A 29 53.05 -25.64 32.23
CA SER A 29 53.90 -24.50 31.84
C SER A 29 55.39 -24.70 32.17
N GLN A 30 55.72 -25.62 33.05
CA GLN A 30 57.12 -25.96 33.43
C GLN A 30 57.74 -27.08 32.54
N MET A 31 57.01 -27.65 31.59
CA MET A 31 57.55 -28.65 30.70
C MET A 31 58.45 -28.05 29.60
N PRO A 32 59.62 -28.63 29.34
CA PRO A 32 60.53 -28.14 28.30
C PRO A 32 59.84 -28.32 26.90
N GLY A 33 59.65 -27.20 26.22
CA GLY A 33 58.99 -27.20 24.88
C GLY A 33 57.60 -26.59 24.91
N PHE A 34 57.07 -26.16 26.05
CA PHE A 34 55.79 -25.49 26.19
C PHE A 34 55.92 -24.00 25.82
N THR A 35 55.82 -23.71 24.52
CA THR A 35 55.80 -22.33 24.03
C THR A 35 54.37 -21.93 23.71
N ARG A 36 54.03 -20.64 23.93
CA ARG A 36 52.71 -20.09 23.65
C ARG A 36 52.25 -20.34 22.22
N GLU A 37 53.24 -20.35 21.28
CA GLU A 37 52.96 -20.58 19.84
C GLU A 37 52.66 -22.06 19.53
N ALA A 38 53.33 -23.01 20.19
CA ALA A 38 53.07 -24.43 20.01
C ALA A 38 51.68 -24.81 20.58
N VAL A 39 51.28 -24.23 21.70
CA VAL A 39 49.96 -24.45 22.28
C VAL A 39 48.86 -23.81 21.41
N GLN A 40 49.10 -22.59 20.88
CA GLN A 40 48.16 -21.98 19.94
C GLN A 40 47.99 -22.79 18.64
N GLN A 41 49.05 -23.35 18.07
CA GLN A 41 48.96 -24.19 16.88
C GLN A 41 48.24 -25.51 17.16
N GLN A 42 48.50 -26.18 18.26
CA GLN A 42 47.78 -27.40 18.64
C GLN A 42 46.31 -27.13 18.96
N LEU A 43 46.00 -26.05 19.64
CA LEU A 43 44.62 -25.64 19.90
C LEU A 43 43.90 -25.26 18.60
N ALA A 44 44.54 -24.49 17.71
CA ALA A 44 43.97 -24.14 16.41
C ALA A 44 43.69 -25.37 15.54
N GLY A 45 44.56 -26.36 15.56
CA GLY A 45 44.34 -27.63 14.87
C GLY A 45 43.23 -28.49 15.48
N ALA A 46 43.14 -28.49 16.81
CA ALA A 46 42.05 -29.18 17.53
C ALA A 46 40.71 -28.51 17.33
N PHE A 47 40.68 -27.18 17.33
CA PHE A 47 39.44 -26.39 17.04
C PHE A 47 38.97 -26.56 15.59
N ALA A 48 39.84 -26.67 14.62
CA ALA A 48 39.50 -26.86 13.24
C ALA A 48 38.87 -28.25 12.91
N SER A 49 39.03 -29.21 13.83
CA SER A 49 38.49 -30.58 13.70
C SER A 49 37.18 -30.81 14.51
N LEU A 50 36.68 -29.80 15.22
CA LEU A 50 35.48 -29.91 16.05
C LEU A 50 34.24 -29.65 15.23
N ASP A 51 33.19 -30.44 15.50
CA ASP A 51 31.86 -30.24 14.97
C ASP A 51 31.28 -28.91 15.50
N ASP A 52 30.48 -28.19 14.67
CA ASP A 52 29.90 -26.86 14.99
C ASP A 52 29.14 -26.86 16.32
N THR A 53 28.46 -27.96 16.66
CA THR A 53 27.73 -28.11 17.94
C THR A 53 28.67 -28.20 19.16
N LEU A 54 29.82 -28.83 19.01
CA LEU A 54 30.84 -28.91 20.05
C LEU A 54 31.55 -27.55 20.22
N MET A 55 31.75 -26.82 19.15
CA MET A 55 32.31 -25.48 19.14
C MET A 55 31.40 -24.48 19.89
N GLU A 56 30.09 -24.53 19.70
CA GLU A 56 29.14 -23.68 20.44
C GLU A 56 29.10 -24.02 21.93
N ASN A 57 29.12 -25.30 22.28
CA ASN A 57 29.20 -25.74 23.67
C ASN A 57 30.50 -25.26 24.38
N LEU A 58 31.62 -25.37 23.68
CA LEU A 58 32.91 -24.85 24.20
C LEU A 58 32.90 -23.31 24.36
N LYS A 59 32.23 -22.62 23.42
CA LYS A 59 32.10 -21.16 23.49
C LYS A 59 31.21 -20.71 24.66
N SER A 60 30.13 -21.43 24.96
CA SER A 60 29.29 -21.14 26.13
C SER A 60 30.00 -21.43 27.45
N GLN A 61 30.77 -22.51 27.51
CA GLN A 61 31.58 -22.81 28.70
C GLN A 61 32.76 -21.85 28.88
N SER A 62 33.37 -21.37 27.81
CA SER A 62 34.42 -20.35 27.87
C SER A 62 33.89 -19.02 28.39
N MET A 63 32.64 -18.67 28.14
CA MET A 63 32.00 -17.48 28.71
C MET A 63 31.85 -17.56 30.24
N LEU A 64 31.50 -18.75 30.75
CA LEU A 64 31.41 -18.98 32.20
C LEU A 64 32.78 -18.84 32.88
N LEU A 65 33.84 -19.38 32.27
CA LEU A 65 35.22 -19.26 32.76
C LEU A 65 35.69 -17.79 32.79
N VAL A 66 35.41 -17.03 31.72
CA VAL A 66 35.75 -15.60 31.65
C VAL A 66 34.95 -14.80 32.68
N GLN A 67 33.70 -15.15 32.96
CA GLN A 67 32.93 -14.50 34.03
C GLN A 67 33.52 -14.74 35.40
N LEU A 68 33.88 -15.99 35.72
CA LEU A 68 34.50 -16.34 36.98
C LEU A 68 35.88 -15.66 37.16
N GLU A 69 36.65 -15.53 36.09
CA GLU A 69 37.92 -14.79 36.13
C GLU A 69 37.73 -13.31 36.43
N TYR A 70 36.74 -12.65 35.81
CA TYR A 70 36.41 -11.26 36.08
C TYR A 70 35.87 -11.05 37.50
N GLU A 71 35.10 -12.01 38.04
CA GLU A 71 34.65 -11.99 39.44
C GLU A 71 35.84 -12.13 40.40
N ALA A 72 36.77 -13.05 40.14
CA ALA A 72 37.97 -13.25 40.92
C ALA A 72 38.90 -12.00 40.92
N GLN A 73 38.94 -11.27 39.81
CA GLN A 73 39.70 -10.01 39.69
C GLN A 73 38.95 -8.80 40.27
N GLY A 74 37.68 -8.94 40.65
CA GLY A 74 36.86 -7.87 41.21
C GLY A 74 36.45 -6.80 40.18
N ILE A 75 36.67 -7.04 38.89
CA ILE A 75 36.39 -6.09 37.78
C ILE A 75 35.14 -6.45 36.95
N ALA A 76 34.47 -7.57 37.30
CA ALA A 76 33.31 -8.07 36.57
C ALA A 76 32.23 -6.99 36.40
N HIS A 77 31.93 -6.25 37.47
CA HIS A 77 30.92 -5.19 37.42
C HIS A 77 31.32 -4.04 36.49
N ASP A 78 32.55 -3.59 36.52
CA ASP A 78 33.03 -2.47 35.69
C ASP A 78 33.08 -2.84 34.19
N VAL A 79 33.49 -4.06 33.88
CA VAL A 79 33.52 -4.58 32.49
C VAL A 79 32.10 -4.71 31.96
N GLN A 80 31.19 -5.28 32.74
CA GLN A 80 29.80 -5.46 32.40
C GLN A 80 29.09 -4.10 32.17
N MET A 81 29.31 -3.14 33.09
CA MET A 81 28.70 -1.81 32.97
C MET A 81 29.25 -1.04 31.77
N ARG A 82 30.56 -1.11 31.51
CA ARG A 82 31.18 -0.48 30.33
C ARG A 82 30.62 -1.07 29.02
N TYR A 83 30.43 -2.39 28.97
CA TYR A 83 29.85 -3.07 27.84
C TYR A 83 28.38 -2.64 27.65
N LEU A 84 27.58 -2.62 28.72
CA LEU A 84 26.16 -2.18 28.68
C LEU A 84 26.03 -0.72 28.22
N TYR A 85 26.88 0.19 28.72
CA TYR A 85 26.89 1.59 28.28
C TYR A 85 27.26 1.71 26.80
N ARG A 86 28.23 0.94 26.32
CA ARG A 86 28.64 0.95 24.91
C ARG A 86 27.51 0.43 24.02
N VAL A 87 26.96 -0.75 24.32
CA VAL A 87 25.88 -1.36 23.52
C VAL A 87 24.62 -0.53 23.64
N GLY A 88 24.25 -0.07 24.83
CA GLY A 88 23.13 0.84 25.03
C GLY A 88 23.25 2.13 24.24
N GLY A 89 24.46 2.73 24.24
CA GLY A 89 24.75 3.92 23.41
C GLY A 89 24.64 3.66 21.91
N GLN A 90 25.14 2.51 21.45
CA GLN A 90 24.98 2.09 20.04
C GLN A 90 23.51 1.87 19.66
N MET A 91 22.75 1.17 20.52
CA MET A 91 21.30 0.95 20.29
C MET A 91 20.55 2.27 20.26
N LEU A 92 20.88 3.21 21.17
CA LEU A 92 20.26 4.52 21.22
C LEU A 92 20.60 5.35 19.98
N GLY A 93 21.87 5.30 19.53
CA GLY A 93 22.32 5.96 18.32
C GLY A 93 21.62 5.41 17.06
N LEU A 94 21.51 4.09 16.94
CA LEU A 94 20.78 3.44 15.83
C LEU A 94 19.29 3.77 15.88
N THR A 95 18.68 3.80 17.06
CA THR A 95 17.27 4.16 17.22
C THR A 95 17.03 5.62 16.81
N LEU A 96 17.88 6.55 17.22
CA LEU A 96 17.80 7.95 16.79
C LEU A 96 17.98 8.11 15.29
N LEU A 97 18.91 7.38 14.69
CA LEU A 97 19.09 7.34 13.24
C LEU A 97 17.82 6.81 12.53
N MET A 98 17.25 5.72 13.06
CA MET A 98 16.00 5.14 12.50
C MET A 98 14.83 6.13 12.60
N VAL A 99 14.72 6.87 13.71
CA VAL A 99 13.71 7.93 13.87
C VAL A 99 13.93 9.05 12.86
N ALA A 100 15.17 9.53 12.70
CA ALA A 100 15.49 10.58 11.73
C ALA A 100 15.16 10.15 10.28
N VAL A 101 15.54 8.93 9.90
CA VAL A 101 15.24 8.36 8.58
C VAL A 101 13.71 8.20 8.40
N SER A 102 13.00 7.72 9.43
CA SER A 102 11.53 7.57 9.37
C SER A 102 10.80 8.90 9.18
N ILE A 103 11.27 9.96 9.86
CA ILE A 103 10.75 11.33 9.68
C ILE A 103 11.05 11.81 8.26
N ALA A 104 12.26 11.62 7.76
CA ALA A 104 12.65 12.02 6.39
C ALA A 104 11.80 11.30 5.32
N VAL A 105 11.62 9.98 5.47
CA VAL A 105 10.76 9.19 4.56
C VAL A 105 9.31 9.67 4.63
N GLY A 106 8.78 9.91 5.84
CA GLY A 106 7.43 10.44 6.01
C GLY A 106 7.24 11.82 5.37
N PHE A 107 8.21 12.71 5.54
CA PHE A 107 8.21 14.03 4.94
C PHE A 107 8.28 13.98 3.40
N LEU A 108 9.20 13.20 2.85
CA LEU A 108 9.35 13.02 1.40
C LEU A 108 8.12 12.37 0.77
N ALA A 109 7.60 11.32 1.39
CA ALA A 109 6.39 10.64 0.91
C ALA A 109 5.19 11.59 0.87
N SER A 110 4.98 12.38 1.92
CA SER A 110 3.90 13.36 1.99
C SER A 110 4.08 14.47 0.95
N ARG A 111 5.30 14.97 0.76
CA ARG A 111 5.62 16.03 -0.21
C ARG A 111 5.40 15.55 -1.65
N VAL A 112 5.91 14.35 -1.98
CA VAL A 112 5.75 13.76 -3.32
C VAL A 112 4.27 13.50 -3.61
N SER A 113 3.55 12.91 -2.66
CA SER A 113 2.12 12.62 -2.83
C SER A 113 1.28 13.91 -2.97
N ALA A 114 1.59 14.95 -2.20
CA ALA A 114 0.93 16.26 -2.34
C ALA A 114 1.22 16.89 -3.70
N ALA A 115 2.46 16.76 -4.22
CA ALA A 115 2.82 17.22 -5.55
C ALA A 115 2.07 16.48 -6.65
N ILE A 116 1.98 15.13 -6.56
CA ILE A 116 1.18 14.31 -7.47
C ILE A 116 -0.29 14.77 -7.46
N GLY A 117 -0.87 14.94 -6.28
CA GLY A 117 -2.27 15.39 -6.17
C GLY A 117 -2.50 16.80 -6.74
N ARG A 118 -1.53 17.71 -6.57
CA ARG A 118 -1.56 19.04 -7.20
C ARG A 118 -1.52 18.93 -8.72
N ASP A 119 -0.57 18.18 -9.25
CA ASP A 119 -0.34 18.09 -10.69
C ASP A 119 -1.50 17.37 -11.39
N LEU A 120 -2.03 16.28 -10.82
CA LEU A 120 -3.24 15.62 -11.33
C LEU A 120 -4.47 16.57 -11.34
N ARG A 121 -4.66 17.36 -10.27
CA ARG A 121 -5.76 18.36 -10.27
C ARG A 121 -5.57 19.40 -11.36
N ARG A 122 -4.35 19.90 -11.52
CA ARG A 122 -4.05 20.91 -12.56
C ARG A 122 -4.32 20.36 -13.95
N GLU A 123 -3.84 19.14 -14.26
CA GLU A 123 -4.01 18.52 -15.57
C GLU A 123 -5.46 18.17 -15.84
N THR A 124 -6.15 17.53 -14.88
CA THR A 124 -7.56 17.21 -15.02
C THR A 124 -8.41 18.46 -15.20
N PHE A 125 -8.14 19.53 -14.43
CA PHE A 125 -8.88 20.78 -14.56
C PHE A 125 -8.60 21.49 -15.89
N ALA A 126 -7.36 21.48 -16.35
CA ALA A 126 -6.98 22.04 -17.65
C ALA A 126 -7.69 21.31 -18.80
N SER A 127 -7.76 19.95 -18.72
CA SER A 127 -8.51 19.16 -19.71
C SER A 127 -10.01 19.49 -19.69
N VAL A 128 -10.62 19.55 -18.48
CA VAL A 128 -12.05 19.85 -18.35
C VAL A 128 -12.43 21.24 -18.86
N ILE A 129 -11.58 22.25 -18.63
CA ILE A 129 -11.82 23.60 -19.16
C ILE A 129 -11.73 23.64 -20.70
N GLY A 130 -10.88 22.78 -21.29
CA GLY A 130 -10.77 22.64 -22.75
C GLY A 130 -11.88 21.80 -23.39
N PHE A 131 -12.75 21.14 -22.61
CA PHE A 131 -13.81 20.29 -23.14
C PHE A 131 -14.93 21.10 -23.82
N SER A 132 -15.45 20.56 -24.92
CA SER A 132 -16.70 21.00 -25.51
C SER A 132 -17.91 20.45 -24.76
N ASN A 133 -19.11 20.86 -25.12
CA ASN A 133 -20.34 20.32 -24.54
C ASN A 133 -20.47 18.81 -24.75
N ALA A 134 -19.95 18.27 -25.85
CA ALA A 134 -20.00 16.84 -26.14
C ALA A 134 -19.22 15.99 -25.08
N GLU A 135 -18.03 16.41 -24.68
CA GLU A 135 -17.26 15.73 -23.65
C GLU A 135 -17.89 15.89 -22.26
N ILE A 136 -18.41 17.10 -21.95
CA ILE A 136 -19.06 17.36 -20.66
C ILE A 136 -20.33 16.47 -20.51
N GLU A 137 -21.09 16.27 -21.57
CA GLU A 137 -22.26 15.38 -21.56
C GLU A 137 -21.86 13.90 -21.36
N ASN A 138 -20.79 13.46 -22.03
CA ASN A 138 -20.27 12.09 -21.89
C ASN A 138 -19.85 11.76 -20.45
N PHE A 139 -19.13 12.66 -19.79
CA PHE A 139 -18.63 12.40 -18.44
C PHE A 139 -19.64 12.69 -17.33
N SER A 140 -20.64 13.51 -17.55
CA SER A 140 -21.50 14.19 -16.59
C SER A 140 -20.75 15.07 -15.57
N THR A 141 -21.32 16.19 -15.20
CA THR A 141 -20.72 17.15 -14.24
C THR A 141 -20.43 16.49 -12.88
N ALA A 142 -21.33 15.66 -12.38
CA ALA A 142 -21.15 14.95 -11.10
C ALA A 142 -19.95 14.00 -11.12
N SER A 143 -19.75 13.30 -12.25
CA SER A 143 -18.59 12.42 -12.43
C SER A 143 -17.27 13.21 -12.48
N LEU A 144 -17.21 14.32 -13.21
CA LEU A 144 -16.04 15.19 -13.30
C LEU A 144 -15.64 15.76 -11.94
N ILE A 145 -16.62 16.20 -11.13
CA ILE A 145 -16.37 16.65 -9.77
C ILE A 145 -15.76 15.53 -8.93
N THR A 146 -16.31 14.31 -9.00
CA THR A 146 -15.79 13.17 -8.22
C THR A 146 -14.36 12.81 -8.64
N ARG A 147 -14.06 12.84 -9.93
CA ARG A 147 -12.72 12.55 -10.49
C ARG A 147 -11.69 13.59 -10.07
N THR A 148 -12.06 14.87 -10.03
CA THR A 148 -11.16 15.97 -9.62
C THR A 148 -10.94 16.05 -8.11
N THR A 149 -11.82 15.46 -7.31
CA THR A 149 -11.77 15.53 -5.83
C THR A 149 -11.42 14.17 -5.23
N ASN A 150 -12.40 13.28 -5.13
CA ASN A 150 -12.29 12.02 -4.39
C ASN A 150 -11.30 11.03 -5.03
N ASP A 151 -11.34 10.88 -6.36
CA ASP A 151 -10.48 9.92 -7.05
C ASP A 151 -9.01 10.35 -6.92
N ILE A 152 -8.69 11.64 -7.10
CA ILE A 152 -7.34 12.17 -6.90
C ILE A 152 -6.90 12.02 -5.43
N GLN A 153 -7.79 12.28 -4.48
CA GLN A 153 -7.48 12.09 -3.05
C GLN A 153 -7.18 10.63 -2.72
N GLN A 154 -7.89 9.69 -3.34
CA GLN A 154 -7.65 8.26 -3.17
C GLN A 154 -6.29 7.84 -3.75
N VAL A 155 -5.94 8.30 -4.95
CA VAL A 155 -4.62 8.07 -5.55
C VAL A 155 -3.53 8.67 -4.66
N GLN A 156 -3.71 9.91 -4.20
CA GLN A 156 -2.77 10.58 -3.29
C GLN A 156 -2.56 9.79 -2.00
N PHE A 157 -3.62 9.30 -1.36
CA PHE A 157 -3.54 8.51 -0.13
C PHE A 157 -2.75 7.21 -0.34
N VAL A 158 -3.06 6.48 -1.43
CA VAL A 158 -2.35 5.22 -1.73
C VAL A 158 -0.89 5.49 -2.10
N CYS A 159 -0.56 6.60 -2.79
CA CYS A 159 0.83 6.99 -3.05
C CYS A 159 1.64 7.18 -1.74
N VAL A 160 1.07 7.85 -0.71
CA VAL A 160 1.74 7.96 0.60
C VAL A 160 1.98 6.58 1.19
N MET A 161 0.97 5.71 1.17
CA MET A 161 1.10 4.35 1.72
C MET A 161 2.15 3.52 0.96
N LEU A 162 2.14 3.57 -0.36
CA LEU A 162 3.11 2.85 -1.18
C LEU A 162 4.54 3.31 -0.88
N LEU A 163 4.80 4.60 -0.87
CA LEU A 163 6.14 5.15 -0.60
C LEU A 163 6.65 4.80 0.80
N ARG A 164 5.76 4.67 1.79
CA ARG A 164 6.13 4.32 3.17
C ARG A 164 6.20 2.82 3.42
N MET A 165 5.31 2.02 2.83
CA MET A 165 5.12 0.62 3.21
C MET A 165 5.75 -0.37 2.23
N VAL A 166 5.76 -0.08 0.92
CA VAL A 166 6.24 -1.03 -0.10
C VAL A 166 7.74 -1.30 0.00
N ALA A 167 8.53 -0.32 0.41
CA ALA A 167 9.95 -0.57 0.68
C ALA A 167 10.17 -1.16 2.08
N TYR A 168 9.44 -0.67 3.09
CA TYR A 168 9.65 -1.02 4.49
C TYR A 168 9.21 -2.47 4.81
N ALA A 169 8.03 -2.89 4.34
CA ALA A 169 7.48 -4.22 4.66
C ALA A 169 8.33 -5.38 4.11
N PRO A 170 8.77 -5.38 2.81
CA PRO A 170 9.65 -6.44 2.32
C PRO A 170 11.00 -6.46 3.02
N ILE A 171 11.59 -5.30 3.33
CA ILE A 171 12.87 -5.24 4.04
C ILE A 171 12.75 -5.87 5.43
N LEU A 172 11.70 -5.55 6.18
CA LEU A 172 11.44 -6.17 7.49
C LEU A 172 11.16 -7.66 7.38
N GLY A 173 10.29 -8.07 6.45
CA GLY A 173 9.90 -9.46 6.27
C GLY A 173 11.08 -10.33 5.81
N ILE A 174 11.73 -9.95 4.70
CA ILE A 174 12.87 -10.68 4.15
C ILE A 174 14.07 -10.61 5.10
N GLY A 175 14.36 -9.43 5.66
CA GLY A 175 15.44 -9.24 6.61
C GLY A 175 15.27 -10.10 7.88
N GLY A 176 14.04 -10.17 8.42
CA GLY A 176 13.69 -11.04 9.53
C GLY A 176 13.89 -12.52 9.20
N VAL A 177 13.38 -12.96 8.06
CA VAL A 177 13.54 -14.35 7.60
C VAL A 177 15.01 -14.70 7.36
N LEU A 178 15.76 -13.87 6.66
CA LEU A 178 17.19 -14.12 6.39
C LEU A 178 18.01 -14.17 7.69
N HIS A 179 17.73 -13.30 8.65
CA HIS A 179 18.44 -13.28 9.92
C HIS A 179 18.18 -14.57 10.72
N VAL A 180 16.95 -15.04 10.73
CA VAL A 180 16.58 -16.31 11.37
C VAL A 180 17.16 -17.52 10.66
N LEU A 181 17.17 -17.56 9.32
CA LEU A 181 17.74 -18.67 8.55
C LEU A 181 19.26 -18.78 8.72
N ASN A 182 19.95 -17.64 8.92
CA ASN A 182 21.39 -17.60 9.16
C ASN A 182 21.78 -17.88 10.62
N SER A 183 20.80 -18.06 11.52
CA SER A 183 21.04 -18.40 12.90
C SER A 183 21.27 -19.92 13.06
N SER A 184 22.33 -20.32 13.74
CA SER A 184 22.72 -21.72 13.94
C SER A 184 21.86 -22.50 14.94
N THR A 185 20.79 -21.87 15.46
CA THR A 185 19.98 -22.42 16.57
C THR A 185 19.09 -23.61 16.24
N GLY A 186 18.99 -24.01 14.96
CA GLY A 186 18.14 -25.12 14.52
C GLY A 186 16.62 -24.85 14.61
N LEU A 187 16.19 -23.66 15.03
CA LEU A 187 14.78 -23.27 15.20
C LEU A 187 14.18 -22.60 13.95
N SER A 188 14.94 -22.44 12.88
CA SER A 188 14.52 -21.77 11.64
C SER A 188 13.27 -22.37 11.02
N TRP A 189 13.02 -23.68 11.18
CA TRP A 189 11.83 -24.35 10.70
C TRP A 189 10.51 -23.78 11.27
N ILE A 190 10.56 -23.23 12.51
CA ILE A 190 9.39 -22.61 13.15
C ILE A 190 8.96 -21.36 12.37
N ILE A 191 9.93 -20.56 11.93
CA ILE A 191 9.65 -19.35 11.14
C ILE A 191 9.17 -19.70 9.73
N VAL A 192 9.72 -20.75 9.12
CA VAL A 192 9.23 -21.25 7.82
C VAL A 192 7.78 -21.73 7.94
N LEU A 193 7.45 -22.43 9.02
CA LEU A 193 6.08 -22.86 9.33
C LEU A 193 5.17 -21.65 9.55
N ASP A 194 5.60 -20.67 10.33
CA ASP A 194 4.87 -19.42 10.59
C ASP A 194 4.52 -18.69 9.29
N VAL A 195 5.52 -18.46 8.45
CA VAL A 195 5.35 -17.80 7.13
C VAL A 195 4.39 -18.62 6.23
N ALA A 196 4.53 -19.94 6.21
CA ALA A 196 3.65 -20.81 5.42
C ALA A 196 2.20 -20.73 5.90
N VAL A 197 1.96 -20.77 7.21
CA VAL A 197 0.61 -20.67 7.81
C VAL A 197 0.02 -19.28 7.54
N LEU A 198 0.82 -18.21 7.66
CA LEU A 198 0.40 -16.85 7.34
C LEU A 198 -0.01 -16.70 5.88
N LEU A 199 0.80 -17.20 4.95
CA LEU A 199 0.48 -17.17 3.52
C LEU A 199 -0.80 -17.94 3.22
N LEU A 200 -0.97 -19.13 3.78
CA LEU A 200 -2.17 -19.94 3.63
C LEU A 200 -3.40 -19.21 4.17
N LEU A 201 -3.30 -18.59 5.34
CA LEU A 201 -4.39 -17.80 5.93
C LEU A 201 -4.78 -16.63 5.03
N ILE A 202 -3.81 -15.86 4.53
CA ILE A 202 -4.06 -14.71 3.65
C ILE A 202 -4.70 -15.18 2.35
N LEU A 203 -4.15 -16.21 1.69
CA LEU A 203 -4.70 -16.76 0.45
C LEU A 203 -6.12 -17.30 0.66
N PHE A 204 -6.39 -17.99 1.75
CA PHE A 204 -7.71 -18.47 2.11
C PHE A 204 -8.70 -17.32 2.30
N LEU A 205 -8.34 -16.31 3.10
CA LEU A 205 -9.20 -15.15 3.32
C LEU A 205 -9.46 -14.37 2.04
N MET A 206 -8.44 -14.18 1.20
CA MET A 206 -8.59 -13.52 -0.10
C MET A 206 -9.53 -14.31 -1.01
N SER A 207 -9.37 -15.63 -1.09
CA SER A 207 -10.24 -16.49 -1.92
C SER A 207 -11.71 -16.47 -1.49
N VAL A 208 -11.98 -16.33 -0.20
CA VAL A 208 -13.33 -16.26 0.36
C VAL A 208 -13.93 -14.85 0.30
N ALA A 209 -13.15 -13.83 0.62
CA ALA A 209 -13.63 -12.45 0.72
C ALA A 209 -13.79 -11.76 -0.64
N MET A 210 -12.86 -11.94 -1.58
CA MET A 210 -12.87 -11.22 -2.86
C MET A 210 -14.13 -11.48 -3.72
N PRO A 211 -14.63 -12.71 -3.88
CA PRO A 211 -15.88 -12.95 -4.60
C PRO A 211 -17.07 -12.25 -3.93
N LYS A 212 -17.10 -12.23 -2.60
CA LYS A 212 -18.18 -11.60 -1.83
C LYS A 212 -18.15 -10.07 -1.94
N PHE A 213 -16.99 -9.45 -2.03
CA PHE A 213 -16.88 -8.00 -2.32
C PHE A 213 -17.50 -7.64 -3.67
N LYS A 214 -17.28 -8.44 -4.72
CA LYS A 214 -17.90 -8.22 -6.03
C LYS A 214 -19.43 -8.36 -5.99
N ILE A 215 -19.94 -9.35 -5.22
CA ILE A 215 -21.38 -9.55 -5.02
C ILE A 215 -21.96 -8.37 -4.23
N MET A 216 -21.28 -7.92 -3.17
CA MET A 216 -21.71 -6.79 -2.35
C MET A 216 -21.90 -5.52 -3.19
N GLN A 217 -20.97 -5.24 -4.13
CA GLN A 217 -21.12 -4.09 -5.03
C GLN A 217 -22.42 -4.16 -5.85
N LYS A 218 -22.71 -5.33 -6.46
CA LYS A 218 -23.95 -5.53 -7.20
C LYS A 218 -25.21 -5.35 -6.34
N LEU A 219 -25.14 -5.78 -5.07
CA LEU A 219 -26.26 -5.61 -4.14
C LEU A 219 -26.46 -4.15 -3.71
N VAL A 220 -25.37 -3.39 -3.57
CA VAL A 220 -25.45 -1.93 -3.36
C VAL A 220 -26.08 -1.24 -4.54
N ASP A 221 -25.68 -1.58 -5.78
CA ASP A 221 -26.25 -1.02 -7.00
C ASP A 221 -27.75 -1.34 -7.10
N ARG A 222 -28.15 -2.57 -6.76
CA ARG A 222 -29.56 -2.99 -6.71
C ARG A 222 -30.35 -2.21 -5.65
N LEU A 223 -29.80 -2.02 -4.45
CA LEU A 223 -30.43 -1.23 -3.40
C LEU A 223 -30.64 0.23 -3.84
N ASN A 224 -29.61 0.82 -4.45
CA ASN A 224 -29.67 2.18 -4.99
C ASN A 224 -30.70 2.30 -6.10
N LEU A 225 -30.81 1.30 -6.99
CA LEU A 225 -31.82 1.26 -8.04
C LEU A 225 -33.25 1.26 -7.45
N VAL A 226 -33.53 0.34 -6.51
CA VAL A 226 -34.81 0.25 -5.83
C VAL A 226 -35.15 1.57 -5.12
N SER A 227 -34.19 2.15 -4.40
CA SER A 227 -34.36 3.44 -3.73
C SER A 227 -34.69 4.57 -4.70
N ARG A 228 -34.00 4.62 -5.84
CA ARG A 228 -34.24 5.64 -6.88
C ARG A 228 -35.62 5.49 -7.50
N GLU A 229 -36.02 4.26 -7.83
CA GLU A 229 -37.35 3.97 -8.39
C GLU A 229 -38.46 4.40 -7.44
N ILE A 230 -38.35 4.08 -6.13
CA ILE A 230 -39.32 4.48 -5.11
C ILE A 230 -39.39 6.02 -4.97
N LEU A 231 -38.23 6.69 -4.89
CA LEU A 231 -38.17 8.14 -4.74
C LEU A 231 -38.72 8.89 -5.96
N THR A 232 -38.37 8.40 -7.16
CA THR A 232 -38.90 8.99 -8.41
C THR A 232 -40.38 8.73 -8.57
N GLY A 233 -40.85 7.53 -8.17
CA GLY A 233 -42.24 7.09 -8.27
C GLY A 233 -43.08 7.32 -7.01
N ILE A 234 -42.66 8.20 -6.07
CA ILE A 234 -43.33 8.35 -4.76
C ILE A 234 -44.79 8.78 -4.88
N MET A 235 -45.11 9.60 -5.88
CA MET A 235 -46.49 10.05 -6.11
C MET A 235 -47.41 8.93 -6.56
N PRO A 236 -47.08 8.12 -7.59
CA PRO A 236 -47.83 6.90 -7.94
C PRO A 236 -47.93 5.91 -6.76
N VAL A 237 -46.84 5.67 -6.02
CA VAL A 237 -46.85 4.76 -4.87
C VAL A 237 -47.91 5.18 -3.84
N ARG A 238 -47.99 6.46 -3.52
CA ARG A 238 -49.00 7.02 -2.60
C ARG A 238 -50.41 7.00 -3.21
N ALA A 239 -50.54 7.35 -4.49
CA ALA A 239 -51.83 7.39 -5.16
C ALA A 239 -52.52 6.04 -5.21
N PHE A 240 -51.74 4.97 -5.33
CA PHE A 240 -52.23 3.58 -5.40
C PHE A 240 -52.09 2.80 -4.06
N SER A 241 -51.71 3.48 -2.98
CA SER A 241 -51.51 2.87 -1.65
C SER A 241 -50.62 1.64 -1.66
N ARG A 242 -49.48 1.71 -2.38
CA ARG A 242 -48.52 0.62 -2.58
C ARG A 242 -47.29 0.73 -1.67
N GLU A 243 -47.32 1.56 -0.65
CA GLU A 243 -46.20 1.82 0.26
C GLU A 243 -45.65 0.53 0.86
N LYS A 244 -46.55 -0.34 1.36
CA LYS A 244 -46.15 -1.61 1.97
C LYS A 244 -45.44 -2.56 1.01
N PHE A 245 -45.87 -2.60 -0.24
CA PHE A 245 -45.23 -3.41 -1.28
C PHE A 245 -43.81 -2.91 -1.58
N GLU A 246 -43.64 -1.62 -1.71
CA GLU A 246 -42.30 -1.02 -1.98
C GLU A 246 -41.40 -1.13 -0.75
N GLU A 247 -41.92 -1.03 0.47
CA GLU A 247 -41.20 -1.27 1.72
C GLU A 247 -40.68 -2.73 1.78
N GLU A 248 -41.53 -3.71 1.47
CA GLU A 248 -41.12 -5.13 1.42
C GLU A 248 -40.03 -5.38 0.34
N ARG A 249 -40.17 -4.73 -0.82
CA ARG A 249 -39.20 -4.80 -1.91
C ARG A 249 -37.83 -4.23 -1.50
N PHE A 250 -37.84 -3.07 -0.85
CA PHE A 250 -36.65 -2.44 -0.30
C PHE A 250 -36.02 -3.29 0.80
N ASP A 251 -36.83 -3.77 1.76
CA ASP A 251 -36.36 -4.60 2.86
C ASP A 251 -35.68 -5.89 2.37
N LYS A 252 -36.22 -6.52 1.33
CA LYS A 252 -35.60 -7.69 0.67
C LYS A 252 -34.21 -7.36 0.13
N ALA A 253 -34.10 -6.28 -0.64
CA ALA A 253 -32.80 -5.83 -1.19
C ALA A 253 -31.80 -5.48 -0.08
N ASN A 254 -32.28 -4.83 0.99
CA ASN A 254 -31.47 -4.45 2.16
C ASN A 254 -31.01 -5.70 2.94
N LYS A 255 -31.85 -6.70 3.16
CA LYS A 255 -31.49 -7.98 3.81
C LYS A 255 -30.45 -8.77 3.02
N ASP A 256 -30.57 -8.81 1.69
CA ASP A 256 -29.61 -9.45 0.79
C ASP A 256 -28.22 -8.80 0.93
N LEU A 257 -28.18 -7.46 0.94
CA LEU A 257 -26.96 -6.68 1.15
C LEU A 257 -26.41 -6.91 2.56
N MET A 258 -27.25 -6.78 3.59
CA MET A 258 -26.85 -6.96 4.99
C MET A 258 -26.22 -8.34 5.22
N SER A 259 -26.84 -9.41 4.71
CA SER A 259 -26.34 -10.79 4.91
C SER A 259 -24.95 -10.98 4.27
N THR A 260 -24.74 -10.44 3.07
CA THR A 260 -23.46 -10.50 2.38
C THR A 260 -22.39 -9.65 3.07
N GLN A 261 -22.75 -8.45 3.50
CA GLN A 261 -21.86 -7.56 4.24
C GLN A 261 -21.47 -8.13 5.61
N LEU A 262 -22.43 -8.73 6.31
CA LEU A 262 -22.20 -9.39 7.60
C LEU A 262 -21.20 -10.56 7.46
N PHE A 263 -21.37 -11.40 6.43
CA PHE A 263 -20.42 -12.47 6.13
C PHE A 263 -19.02 -11.94 5.85
N THR A 264 -18.92 -10.94 4.97
CA THR A 264 -17.65 -10.34 4.60
C THR A 264 -16.95 -9.70 5.80
N ASN A 265 -17.70 -8.93 6.60
CA ASN A 265 -17.17 -8.30 7.81
C ASN A 265 -16.71 -9.33 8.84
N ARG A 266 -17.49 -10.41 9.07
CA ARG A 266 -17.08 -11.50 9.96
C ARG A 266 -15.79 -12.16 9.51
N ALA A 267 -15.63 -12.43 8.21
CA ALA A 267 -14.40 -12.98 7.66
C ALA A 267 -13.20 -12.04 7.87
N MET A 268 -13.39 -10.73 7.63
CA MET A 268 -12.33 -9.74 7.83
C MET A 268 -11.98 -9.52 9.31
N VAL A 269 -12.97 -9.47 10.19
CA VAL A 269 -12.73 -9.32 11.64
C VAL A 269 -12.04 -10.56 12.21
N ALA A 270 -12.35 -11.76 11.71
CA ALA A 270 -11.70 -13.00 12.13
C ALA A 270 -10.20 -13.03 11.81
N MET A 271 -9.73 -12.24 10.84
CA MET A 271 -8.30 -12.16 10.47
C MET A 271 -7.42 -11.80 11.67
N MET A 272 -7.81 -10.78 12.47
CA MET A 272 -7.01 -10.33 13.62
C MET A 272 -6.85 -11.40 14.70
N PRO A 273 -7.92 -12.10 15.19
CA PRO A 273 -7.76 -13.22 16.11
C PRO A 273 -6.89 -14.36 15.57
N PHE A 274 -7.03 -14.72 14.30
CA PHE A 274 -6.18 -15.76 13.71
C PHE A 274 -4.71 -15.33 13.63
N MET A 275 -4.43 -14.09 13.23
CA MET A 275 -3.07 -13.56 13.25
C MET A 275 -2.47 -13.55 14.65
N THR A 276 -3.26 -13.15 15.67
CA THR A 276 -2.82 -13.16 17.06
C THR A 276 -2.58 -14.61 17.56
N LEU A 277 -3.43 -15.55 17.14
CA LEU A 277 -3.25 -16.97 17.47
C LEU A 277 -1.96 -17.53 16.86
N ILE A 278 -1.67 -17.23 15.60
CA ILE A 278 -0.45 -17.63 14.92
C ILE A 278 0.76 -17.03 15.64
N MET A 279 0.76 -15.74 15.88
CA MET A 279 1.86 -15.02 16.55
C MET A 279 2.15 -15.58 17.95
N ASN A 280 1.11 -15.77 18.78
CA ASN A 280 1.26 -16.32 20.13
C ASN A 280 1.61 -17.82 20.09
N GLY A 281 1.03 -18.57 19.16
CA GLY A 281 1.35 -19.98 18.94
C GLY A 281 2.81 -20.18 18.55
N THR A 282 3.30 -19.38 17.61
CA THR A 282 4.72 -19.38 17.20
C THR A 282 5.63 -18.96 18.35
N SER A 283 5.25 -17.93 19.12
CA SER A 283 6.01 -17.53 20.31
C SER A 283 6.07 -18.65 21.35
N LEU A 284 4.98 -19.39 21.56
CA LEU A 284 4.94 -20.55 22.46
C LEU A 284 5.86 -21.67 21.98
N LEU A 285 5.87 -21.96 20.65
CA LEU A 285 6.78 -22.94 20.06
C LEU A 285 8.24 -22.52 20.24
N ILE A 286 8.56 -21.23 20.00
CA ILE A 286 9.91 -20.70 20.21
C ILE A 286 10.34 -20.85 21.66
N VAL A 287 9.48 -20.55 22.63
CA VAL A 287 9.80 -20.70 24.06
C VAL A 287 9.98 -22.16 24.43
N TRP A 288 9.11 -23.06 23.91
CA TRP A 288 9.21 -24.49 24.21
C TRP A 288 10.45 -25.15 23.65
N PHE A 289 10.72 -24.96 22.35
CA PHE A 289 11.90 -25.54 21.71
C PHE A 289 13.17 -24.78 22.03
N GLY A 290 13.09 -23.46 22.19
CA GLY A 290 14.19 -22.61 22.62
C GLY A 290 14.64 -22.91 24.05
N GLY A 291 13.70 -23.17 24.98
CA GLY A 291 14.01 -23.62 26.33
C GLY A 291 14.80 -24.92 26.33
N LYS A 292 14.40 -25.91 25.50
CA LYS A 292 15.17 -27.15 25.32
C LYS A 292 16.56 -26.90 24.72
N ALA A 293 16.67 -25.99 23.75
CA ALA A 293 17.94 -25.62 23.14
C ALA A 293 18.86 -24.92 24.17
N MET A 294 18.28 -24.11 25.07
CA MET A 294 19.02 -23.48 26.18
C MET A 294 19.52 -24.52 27.18
N ASP A 295 18.70 -25.51 27.56
CA ASP A 295 19.13 -26.60 28.43
C ASP A 295 20.29 -27.41 27.82
N ASN A 296 20.30 -27.54 26.50
CA ASN A 296 21.40 -28.20 25.75
C ASN A 296 22.61 -27.28 25.51
N GLY A 297 22.55 -26.00 25.92
CA GLY A 297 23.64 -25.04 25.75
C GLY A 297 23.82 -24.50 24.33
N THR A 298 22.88 -24.81 23.39
CA THR A 298 22.95 -24.42 21.98
C THR A 298 22.29 -23.08 21.68
N MET A 299 21.60 -22.47 22.65
CA MET A 299 20.90 -21.19 22.48
C MET A 299 21.03 -20.31 23.73
N GLN A 300 21.14 -19.00 23.55
CA GLN A 300 21.11 -18.01 24.62
C GLN A 300 19.74 -17.37 24.78
N VAL A 301 19.43 -16.85 26.00
CA VAL A 301 18.15 -16.14 26.27
C VAL A 301 17.95 -14.96 25.33
N GLY A 302 19.02 -14.24 25.00
CA GLY A 302 18.98 -13.10 24.07
C GLY A 302 18.57 -13.51 22.66
N GLU A 303 19.02 -14.66 22.18
CA GLU A 303 18.65 -15.19 20.87
C GLU A 303 17.18 -15.59 20.84
N MET A 304 16.66 -16.21 21.89
CA MET A 304 15.23 -16.54 21.99
C MET A 304 14.34 -15.30 21.93
N ILE A 305 14.72 -14.22 22.65
CA ILE A 305 14.01 -12.95 22.61
C ILE A 305 14.09 -12.31 21.21
N ALA A 306 15.24 -12.41 20.54
CA ALA A 306 15.41 -11.93 19.19
C ALA A 306 14.52 -12.70 18.20
N PHE A 307 14.42 -14.04 18.31
CA PHE A 307 13.52 -14.87 17.49
C PHE A 307 12.05 -14.47 17.62
N ILE A 308 11.57 -14.26 18.87
CA ILE A 308 10.20 -13.78 19.12
C ILE A 308 9.99 -12.41 18.47
N THR A 309 10.98 -11.52 18.59
CA THR A 309 10.90 -10.17 18.02
C THR A 309 10.86 -10.21 16.49
N TYR A 310 11.70 -11.05 15.84
CA TYR A 310 11.69 -11.21 14.39
C TYR A 310 10.39 -11.83 13.89
N THR A 311 9.83 -12.81 14.63
CA THR A 311 8.51 -13.36 14.31
C THR A 311 7.45 -12.26 14.29
N MET A 312 7.40 -11.40 15.31
CA MET A 312 6.46 -10.27 15.34
C MET A 312 6.67 -9.32 14.15
N GLN A 313 7.92 -9.02 13.79
CA GLN A 313 8.23 -8.15 12.64
C GLN A 313 7.80 -8.77 11.31
N ILE A 314 8.02 -10.08 11.14
CA ILE A 314 7.58 -10.83 9.95
C ILE A 314 6.06 -10.78 9.82
N VAL A 315 5.31 -11.12 10.88
CA VAL A 315 3.84 -11.06 10.90
C VAL A 315 3.34 -9.66 10.57
N MET A 316 3.92 -8.62 11.17
CA MET A 316 3.56 -7.23 10.88
C MET A 316 3.86 -6.81 9.44
N SER A 317 4.96 -7.30 8.85
CA SER A 317 5.27 -7.05 7.43
C SER A 317 4.22 -7.64 6.49
N PHE A 318 3.74 -8.86 6.77
CA PHE A 318 2.66 -9.48 6.00
C PHE A 318 1.33 -8.74 6.15
N LEU A 319 1.00 -8.24 7.35
CA LEU A 319 -0.18 -7.40 7.56
C LEU A 319 -0.12 -6.11 6.74
N MET A 320 1.04 -5.45 6.70
CA MET A 320 1.24 -4.25 5.88
C MET A 320 1.08 -4.54 4.40
N LEU A 321 1.65 -5.64 3.90
CA LEU A 321 1.49 -6.06 2.50
C LEU A 321 0.05 -6.40 2.15
N ALA A 322 -0.67 -7.09 3.04
CA ALA A 322 -2.09 -7.40 2.87
C ALA A 322 -2.95 -6.12 2.78
N MET A 323 -2.68 -5.11 3.60
CA MET A 323 -3.37 -3.81 3.55
C MET A 323 -3.14 -3.10 2.23
N VAL A 324 -1.89 -3.07 1.73
CA VAL A 324 -1.54 -2.49 0.44
C VAL A 324 -2.26 -3.24 -0.70
N ALA A 325 -2.28 -4.58 -0.67
CA ALA A 325 -2.93 -5.41 -1.68
C ALA A 325 -4.44 -5.15 -1.80
N VAL A 326 -5.12 -4.80 -0.71
CA VAL A 326 -6.55 -4.44 -0.72
C VAL A 326 -6.79 -3.01 -1.25
N MET A 327 -5.87 -2.09 -1.00
CA MET A 327 -6.05 -0.68 -1.36
C MET A 327 -5.59 -0.36 -2.79
N LEU A 328 -4.59 -1.07 -3.30
CA LEU A 328 -4.01 -0.84 -4.62
C LEU A 328 -5.03 -0.93 -5.78
N PRO A 329 -5.91 -1.95 -5.86
CA PRO A 329 -6.90 -2.02 -6.93
C PRO A 329 -7.89 -0.85 -6.95
N ARG A 330 -8.27 -0.33 -5.78
CA ARG A 330 -9.17 0.84 -5.69
C ARG A 330 -8.52 2.09 -6.25
N ALA A 331 -7.25 2.32 -5.90
CA ALA A 331 -6.50 3.44 -6.46
C ALA A 331 -6.25 3.27 -7.96
N GLY A 332 -6.06 2.03 -8.44
CA GLY A 332 -5.95 1.73 -9.87
C GLY A 332 -7.17 2.18 -10.65
N VAL A 333 -8.38 1.81 -10.20
CA VAL A 333 -9.64 2.26 -10.82
C VAL A 333 -9.79 3.79 -10.78
N ALA A 334 -9.45 4.42 -9.65
CA ALA A 334 -9.48 5.88 -9.55
C ALA A 334 -8.48 6.53 -10.53
N ALA A 335 -7.28 5.98 -10.65
CA ALA A 335 -6.26 6.47 -11.59
C ALA A 335 -6.70 6.30 -13.05
N GLU A 336 -7.31 5.16 -13.44
CA GLU A 336 -7.88 4.94 -14.77
C GLU A 336 -8.95 5.98 -15.12
N ARG A 337 -9.84 6.29 -14.17
CA ARG A 337 -10.90 7.30 -14.37
C ARG A 337 -10.34 8.71 -14.53
N ILE A 338 -9.24 9.05 -13.85
CA ILE A 338 -8.55 10.33 -14.00
C ILE A 338 -7.83 10.35 -15.36
N ASP A 339 -7.12 9.29 -15.71
CA ASP A 339 -6.38 9.15 -16.96
C ASP A 339 -7.33 9.27 -18.18
N GLU A 340 -8.53 8.70 -18.08
CA GLU A 340 -9.58 8.85 -19.09
C GLU A 340 -9.90 10.32 -19.37
N VAL A 341 -10.05 11.16 -18.33
CA VAL A 341 -10.30 12.59 -18.50
C VAL A 341 -9.11 13.30 -19.11
N ILE A 342 -7.89 13.02 -18.62
CA ILE A 342 -6.67 13.68 -19.10
C ILE A 342 -6.37 13.33 -20.57
N ARG A 343 -6.64 12.07 -20.98
CA ARG A 343 -6.39 11.60 -22.35
C ARG A 343 -7.49 11.95 -23.33
N THR A 344 -8.66 12.31 -22.87
CA THR A 344 -9.75 12.73 -23.74
C THR A 344 -9.36 14.06 -24.40
N ARG A 345 -9.31 14.05 -25.72
CA ARG A 345 -9.08 15.25 -26.51
C ARG A 345 -10.41 15.94 -26.77
N ALA A 346 -10.43 17.24 -26.62
CA ALA A 346 -11.59 18.04 -27.02
C ALA A 346 -11.86 17.84 -28.50
N THR A 347 -13.13 17.73 -28.88
CA THR A 347 -13.53 17.65 -30.28
C THR A 347 -13.39 18.98 -31.00
N ILE A 348 -13.53 20.08 -30.26
CA ILE A 348 -13.35 21.43 -30.77
C ILE A 348 -11.95 21.90 -30.35
N ASN A 349 -11.10 22.14 -31.34
CA ASN A 349 -9.76 22.64 -31.15
C ASN A 349 -9.55 23.87 -32.01
N ASP A 350 -8.73 24.79 -31.53
CA ASP A 350 -8.27 25.88 -32.36
C ASP A 350 -7.40 25.33 -33.49
N PRO A 351 -7.40 25.94 -34.70
CA PRO A 351 -6.49 25.54 -35.74
C PRO A 351 -5.05 25.71 -35.28
N ASP A 352 -4.15 24.81 -35.77
CA ASP A 352 -2.72 24.93 -35.48
C ASP A 352 -2.23 26.36 -35.79
N GLU A 353 -1.37 26.92 -34.90
CA GLU A 353 -0.82 28.30 -35.06
C GLU A 353 -0.22 28.57 -36.44
N ALA A 354 0.29 27.53 -37.13
CA ALA A 354 0.80 27.62 -38.50
C ALA A 354 -0.32 27.71 -39.56
N ALA A 355 -1.53 27.27 -39.25
CA ALA A 355 -2.71 27.33 -40.14
C ALA A 355 -3.66 28.48 -39.77
N ALA A 356 -3.55 28.97 -38.54
CA ALA A 356 -4.27 30.17 -38.11
C ALA A 356 -3.78 31.33 -38.96
N LYS A 357 -4.61 31.81 -39.91
CA LYS A 357 -4.42 33.14 -40.45
C LYS A 357 -4.35 34.06 -39.23
N PRO A 358 -3.30 34.93 -39.11
CA PRO A 358 -3.26 35.87 -38.00
C PRO A 358 -4.64 36.54 -37.98
N ALA A 359 -5.34 36.38 -36.83
CA ALA A 359 -6.55 37.10 -36.60
C ALA A 359 -6.15 38.56 -36.89
N GLN A 360 -6.55 39.05 -38.06
CA GLN A 360 -6.34 40.46 -38.35
C GLN A 360 -6.97 41.15 -37.15
N GLU A 361 -6.20 41.98 -36.45
CA GLU A 361 -6.71 42.84 -35.40
C GLU A 361 -7.88 43.59 -36.04
N HIS A 362 -9.09 43.01 -35.98
CA HIS A 362 -10.29 43.67 -36.39
C HIS A 362 -10.53 44.76 -35.36
N GLU A 363 -10.00 45.94 -35.57
CA GLU A 363 -10.22 47.12 -34.73
C GLU A 363 -11.71 47.50 -34.63
N ASN A 364 -12.57 46.99 -35.53
CA ASN A 364 -14.01 47.30 -35.56
C ASN A 364 -14.85 46.05 -35.84
N TRP A 365 -15.10 45.24 -34.78
CA TRP A 365 -16.12 44.18 -34.83
C TRP A 365 -17.50 44.79 -35.03
N GLN A 366 -18.19 44.41 -36.12
CA GLN A 366 -19.55 44.84 -36.43
C GLN A 366 -20.58 43.85 -35.80
N GLY A 367 -20.23 42.57 -35.72
CA GLY A 367 -21.07 41.52 -35.17
C GLY A 367 -22.09 40.99 -36.20
N GLU A 368 -21.77 40.99 -37.46
CA GLU A 368 -22.57 40.34 -38.52
C GLU A 368 -22.32 38.83 -38.41
N VAL A 369 -23.45 38.04 -38.29
CA VAL A 369 -23.39 36.57 -38.18
C VAL A 369 -24.04 35.97 -39.44
N GLU A 370 -23.26 35.15 -40.15
CA GLU A 370 -23.74 34.49 -41.38
C GLU A 370 -23.66 32.98 -41.24
N PHE A 371 -24.76 32.31 -41.61
CA PHE A 371 -24.86 30.85 -41.75
C PHE A 371 -24.87 30.53 -43.25
N HIS A 372 -23.90 29.68 -43.69
CA HIS A 372 -23.74 29.26 -45.06
C HIS A 372 -24.01 27.75 -45.18
N ASP A 373 -25.20 27.34 -45.60
CA ASP A 373 -25.61 25.97 -45.84
C ASP A 373 -25.30 25.03 -44.66
N VAL A 374 -25.58 25.50 -43.46
CA VAL A 374 -25.18 24.85 -42.19
C VAL A 374 -26.05 23.64 -41.93
N SER A 375 -25.40 22.50 -41.74
CA SER A 375 -25.99 21.26 -41.22
C SER A 375 -25.30 20.86 -39.93
N PHE A 376 -26.05 20.34 -38.98
CA PHE A 376 -25.49 19.88 -37.69
C PHE A 376 -26.18 18.62 -37.21
N ARG A 377 -25.35 17.66 -36.75
CA ARG A 377 -25.73 16.42 -36.11
C ARG A 377 -25.06 16.25 -34.78
N PHE A 378 -25.83 15.93 -33.74
CA PHE A 378 -25.26 15.58 -32.44
C PHE A 378 -24.43 14.29 -32.51
N PRO A 379 -23.32 14.18 -31.74
CA PRO A 379 -22.54 12.95 -31.69
C PRO A 379 -23.41 11.75 -31.30
N GLY A 380 -23.36 10.68 -32.13
CA GLY A 380 -24.18 9.48 -31.94
C GLY A 380 -25.66 9.56 -32.34
N ALA A 381 -26.11 10.66 -32.89
CA ALA A 381 -27.48 10.76 -33.45
C ALA A 381 -27.56 10.17 -34.85
N ASP A 382 -28.75 9.56 -35.20
CA ASP A 382 -28.98 8.94 -36.48
C ASP A 382 -29.44 9.95 -37.57
N SER A 383 -29.87 11.15 -37.15
CA SER A 383 -30.38 12.19 -38.07
C SER A 383 -29.83 13.57 -37.72
N ASP A 384 -29.80 14.46 -38.67
CA ASP A 384 -29.38 15.85 -38.50
C ASP A 384 -30.42 16.60 -37.65
N ALA A 385 -29.94 17.43 -36.74
CA ALA A 385 -30.76 18.33 -35.92
C ALA A 385 -31.05 19.65 -36.68
N LEU A 386 -30.13 20.03 -37.55
CA LEU A 386 -30.27 21.18 -38.46
C LEU A 386 -29.81 20.72 -39.84
N GLU A 387 -30.55 21.11 -40.90
CA GLU A 387 -30.26 20.77 -42.28
C GLU A 387 -30.32 22.02 -43.15
N HIS A 388 -29.25 22.31 -43.89
CA HIS A 388 -29.17 23.33 -44.92
C HIS A 388 -29.65 24.73 -44.48
N ILE A 389 -29.25 25.22 -43.31
CA ILE A 389 -29.64 26.53 -42.77
C ILE A 389 -28.75 27.63 -43.34
N SER A 390 -29.35 28.61 -43.98
CA SER A 390 -28.65 29.79 -44.50
C SER A 390 -29.41 31.08 -44.14
N PHE A 391 -28.78 32.00 -43.45
CA PHE A 391 -29.30 33.32 -43.15
C PHE A 391 -28.16 34.26 -42.72
N THR A 392 -28.45 35.58 -42.74
CA THR A 392 -27.55 36.60 -42.22
C THR A 392 -28.25 37.41 -41.14
N ALA A 393 -27.66 37.53 -39.98
CA ALA A 393 -28.09 38.44 -38.92
C ALA A 393 -27.18 39.67 -38.86
N LYS A 394 -27.75 40.83 -39.19
CA LYS A 394 -27.00 42.08 -39.29
C LYS A 394 -26.83 42.81 -37.96
N PRO A 395 -25.77 43.57 -37.76
CA PRO A 395 -25.53 44.37 -36.57
C PRO A 395 -26.71 45.32 -36.30
N GLY A 396 -27.13 45.39 -35.03
CA GLY A 396 -28.22 46.25 -34.56
C GLY A 396 -29.64 45.81 -34.94
N GLU A 397 -29.79 44.68 -35.65
CA GLU A 397 -31.08 44.07 -35.94
C GLU A 397 -31.40 42.96 -34.96
N THR A 398 -32.70 42.72 -34.70
CA THR A 398 -33.18 41.61 -33.88
C THR A 398 -33.66 40.51 -34.82
N THR A 399 -32.92 39.39 -34.84
CA THR A 399 -33.35 38.21 -35.59
C THR A 399 -34.10 37.25 -34.68
N ALA A 400 -35.37 36.99 -35.01
CA ALA A 400 -36.24 36.06 -34.25
C ALA A 400 -36.30 34.68 -34.91
N ILE A 401 -35.91 33.63 -34.14
CA ILE A 401 -35.99 32.26 -34.55
C ILE A 401 -37.27 31.63 -34.01
N ILE A 402 -38.23 31.28 -34.89
CA ILE A 402 -39.56 30.78 -34.51
C ILE A 402 -39.65 29.31 -34.96
N GLY A 403 -40.30 28.49 -34.14
CA GLY A 403 -40.55 27.09 -34.47
C GLY A 403 -41.12 26.30 -33.30
N SER A 404 -41.54 25.06 -33.50
CA SER A 404 -42.07 24.14 -32.51
C SER A 404 -41.00 23.75 -31.45
N THR A 405 -41.42 23.19 -30.33
CA THR A 405 -40.47 22.64 -29.34
C THR A 405 -39.70 21.48 -29.96
N GLY A 406 -38.39 21.47 -29.85
CA GLY A 406 -37.51 20.44 -30.40
C GLY A 406 -37.02 20.67 -31.83
N CYS A 407 -37.42 21.78 -32.53
CA CYS A 407 -36.97 22.05 -33.90
C CYS A 407 -35.53 22.61 -34.05
N GLY A 408 -34.68 22.55 -33.01
CA GLY A 408 -33.28 22.92 -33.12
C GLY A 408 -32.94 24.40 -32.82
N LYS A 409 -33.89 25.25 -32.34
CA LYS A 409 -33.61 26.69 -32.05
C LYS A 409 -32.42 26.91 -31.13
N SER A 410 -32.36 26.22 -30.00
CA SER A 410 -31.25 26.32 -29.07
C SER A 410 -29.95 25.75 -29.64
N THR A 411 -30.06 24.71 -30.46
CA THR A 411 -28.92 24.14 -31.18
C THR A 411 -28.30 25.15 -32.11
N LEU A 412 -29.12 25.84 -32.91
CA LEU A 412 -28.66 26.88 -33.83
C LEU A 412 -27.94 28.03 -33.09
N LEU A 413 -28.50 28.48 -31.97
CA LEU A 413 -27.88 29.53 -31.16
C LEU A 413 -26.53 29.07 -30.53
N ASN A 414 -26.41 27.80 -30.20
CA ASN A 414 -25.18 27.24 -29.63
C ASN A 414 -24.05 27.06 -30.67
N LEU A 415 -24.33 27.14 -31.95
CA LEU A 415 -23.30 27.13 -33.01
C LEU A 415 -22.60 28.49 -33.13
N ILE A 416 -23.26 29.60 -32.80
CA ILE A 416 -22.67 30.95 -32.88
C ILE A 416 -21.46 31.11 -31.97
N PRO A 417 -21.53 30.76 -30.64
CA PRO A 417 -20.35 30.78 -29.78
C PRO A 417 -19.44 29.55 -29.92
N ARG A 418 -19.67 28.73 -30.97
CA ARG A 418 -18.90 27.53 -31.26
C ARG A 418 -18.91 26.49 -30.12
N PHE A 419 -20.08 26.30 -29.43
CA PHE A 419 -20.22 25.20 -28.47
C PHE A 419 -20.25 23.83 -29.13
N TYR A 420 -20.46 23.78 -30.43
CA TYR A 420 -20.38 22.64 -31.32
C TYR A 420 -19.85 23.12 -32.68
N ASP A 421 -19.04 22.28 -33.35
CA ASP A 421 -18.67 22.51 -34.74
C ASP A 421 -19.79 21.99 -35.66
N VAL A 422 -20.02 22.67 -36.77
CA VAL A 422 -20.98 22.28 -37.78
C VAL A 422 -20.54 20.98 -38.48
N THR A 423 -21.47 20.12 -38.88
CA THR A 423 -21.17 18.90 -39.65
C THR A 423 -21.10 19.17 -41.14
N GLY A 424 -21.65 20.29 -41.60
CA GLY A 424 -21.59 20.77 -43.00
C GLY A 424 -21.87 22.27 -43.07
N GLY A 425 -21.33 22.92 -44.06
CA GLY A 425 -21.39 24.39 -44.19
C GLY A 425 -20.41 25.13 -43.30
N SER A 426 -20.66 26.43 -43.08
CA SER A 426 -19.84 27.26 -42.17
C SER A 426 -20.68 28.32 -41.47
N VAL A 427 -20.24 28.73 -40.28
CA VAL A 427 -20.78 29.88 -39.54
C VAL A 427 -19.68 30.92 -39.39
N THR A 428 -19.92 32.11 -39.95
CA THR A 428 -18.90 33.20 -39.87
C THR A 428 -19.43 34.35 -39.02
N VAL A 429 -18.49 35.01 -38.33
CA VAL A 429 -18.73 36.28 -37.60
C VAL A 429 -17.82 37.31 -38.23
N ASP A 430 -18.43 38.37 -38.79
CA ASP A 430 -17.72 39.38 -39.58
C ASP A 430 -16.82 38.78 -40.68
N GLY A 431 -17.27 37.71 -41.35
CA GLY A 431 -16.58 37.02 -42.41
C GLY A 431 -15.44 36.07 -41.95
N ILE A 432 -15.27 35.88 -40.62
CA ILE A 432 -14.32 34.93 -40.03
C ILE A 432 -15.07 33.66 -39.59
N ASP A 433 -14.61 32.50 -40.04
CA ASP A 433 -15.20 31.19 -39.73
C ASP A 433 -14.76 30.74 -38.33
#